data_10865b1479228b1f68d918c9b9496bde
#
_entry.id   10865b1479228b1f68d918c9b9496bde
#
_cell.length_a   1.000
_cell.length_b   1.000
_cell.length_c   1.000
_cell.angle_alpha   90.00
_cell.angle_beta   90.00
_cell.angle_gamma   90.00
#
_symmetry.space_group_name_H-M   'P 1'
#
loop_
_entity.id
_entity.type
_entity.pdbx_description
1 polymer ?
#
loop_
_entity_poly.entity_id
_entity_poly.type
_entity_poly.pdbx_seq_one_letter_code
_entity_poly.pdbx_strand_id
1 'polypeptide(L)'
;VNLPSLDSPLYLIDAIGPFFRGYERFRINWSKIPWRRFQEMEPEEFDAAFAGIRSDLRTFCRSVAAIGYNGVTLDDLPHLARHLFYEETVAARIERYRVEFRELFRIAREEGLEVYLTMDILTFTPALEKRLGRNGRRQRDFLTELLDGFFADFPEVAGVVLRIGESDGLDVKEDFHSRLVLKSPAMVNRCLKGILPVFERHRRRCIFRTWTVGAHEVGDLIWHHATLEKTIDGISSPALVLSMKYGESDFFRYLSLNRNFFVTALPKIVELQTRREYEGCGEYPSFVGGDYEQIAIELRDAPNVIGISVWCQTGGWTPFRRLAFLEPAAVWTEINTFVTLRLFKHGELVEEAVSHLPEVGDRAALLELLRLSEEVVVQLLYLPDFARQRFYFRRVRVPPLLGVYWHHIFVAQSIKGMLDHLVEDGEAVIRAGHAAMAKIKRMRTLALQCGLPEEDLEYMEYTFGLIALAREYFFRRDDEEMRIRLEKAKKQYKRRYPRGSRFRYSVKYDFKPFRLGKRSIGLCFRYLLRRTPDYRFVDKIIGLRLLSFVYFALKRSRPKIVPKIARKSAMGLDAVFK
;
A
#
# COMPACT_ATOMS: atom_id res chain seq x y z
N VAL A 1 -12.17 -28.33 14.86
CA VAL A 1 -11.13 -27.34 14.54
C VAL A 1 -11.08 -26.38 15.71
N ASN A 2 -10.03 -26.45 16.55
CA ASN A 2 -9.84 -25.44 17.60
C ASN A 2 -9.44 -24.13 16.90
N LEU A 3 -10.37 -23.19 16.85
CA LEU A 3 -10.09 -21.82 16.43
C LEU A 3 -9.51 -21.07 17.63
N PRO A 4 -8.53 -20.18 17.39
CA PRO A 4 -7.99 -19.36 18.45
C PRO A 4 -9.08 -18.43 19.01
N SER A 5 -8.88 -18.00 20.24
CA SER A 5 -9.75 -17.02 20.89
C SER A 5 -9.80 -15.73 20.06
N LEU A 6 -10.97 -15.10 19.97
CA LEU A 6 -11.11 -13.77 19.35
C LEU A 6 -10.26 -12.69 20.06
N ASP A 7 -9.73 -12.98 21.24
CA ASP A 7 -8.88 -12.08 22.02
C ASP A 7 -7.38 -12.27 21.77
N SER A 8 -6.97 -13.29 20.94
CA SER A 8 -5.54 -13.53 20.69
C SER A 8 -4.93 -12.43 19.80
N PRO A 9 -3.64 -12.08 20.04
CA PRO A 9 -2.94 -11.10 19.21
C PRO A 9 -2.85 -11.53 17.74
N LEU A 10 -2.83 -10.57 16.85
CA LEU A 10 -2.75 -10.76 15.39
C LEU A 10 -1.42 -10.25 14.83
N TYR A 11 -0.59 -11.15 14.34
CA TYR A 11 0.63 -10.84 13.60
C TYR A 11 0.49 -11.41 12.21
N LEU A 12 -0.14 -10.62 11.31
CA LEU A 12 -0.51 -11.04 9.97
C LEU A 12 0.52 -10.60 8.93
N ILE A 13 0.68 -11.44 7.91
CA ILE A 13 1.54 -11.13 6.75
C ILE A 13 0.84 -11.57 5.46
N ASP A 14 1.02 -10.81 4.35
CA ASP A 14 0.44 -11.16 3.07
C ASP A 14 1.21 -12.29 2.37
N ALA A 15 0.51 -13.35 2.01
CA ALA A 15 1.06 -14.57 1.42
C ALA A 15 0.74 -14.71 -0.09
N ILE A 16 0.65 -13.58 -0.81
CA ILE A 16 0.32 -13.60 -2.24
C ILE A 16 1.54 -13.82 -3.15
N GLY A 17 2.75 -13.79 -2.61
CA GLY A 17 4.00 -13.99 -3.35
C GLY A 17 4.02 -15.21 -4.27
N PRO A 18 3.64 -16.40 -3.78
CA PRO A 18 3.63 -17.64 -4.57
C PRO A 18 2.86 -17.55 -5.89
N PHE A 19 1.82 -16.74 -5.95
CA PHE A 19 0.99 -16.57 -7.15
C PHE A 19 1.62 -15.71 -8.24
N PHE A 20 2.74 -15.05 -7.94
CA PHE A 20 3.44 -14.17 -8.87
C PHE A 20 4.67 -14.78 -9.52
N ARG A 21 5.10 -15.98 -9.15
CA ARG A 21 6.24 -16.64 -9.80
C ARG A 21 5.99 -16.80 -11.31
N GLY A 22 6.91 -16.29 -12.13
CA GLY A 22 6.79 -16.30 -13.58
C GLY A 22 5.69 -15.41 -14.15
N TYR A 23 5.14 -14.46 -13.36
CA TYR A 23 4.14 -13.52 -13.85
C TYR A 23 4.77 -12.20 -14.26
N GLU A 24 4.85 -11.94 -15.54
CA GLU A 24 5.55 -10.79 -16.14
C GLU A 24 4.60 -9.72 -16.70
N ARG A 25 3.30 -9.82 -16.53
CA ARG A 25 2.34 -8.85 -17.10
C ARG A 25 2.42 -7.50 -16.37
N PHE A 26 2.33 -6.44 -17.16
CA PHE A 26 2.62 -5.05 -16.74
C PHE A 26 1.62 -4.44 -15.74
N ARG A 27 0.38 -4.94 -15.64
CA ARG A 27 -0.64 -4.43 -14.73
C ARG A 27 -1.26 -5.54 -13.91
N ILE A 28 -1.08 -5.42 -12.61
CA ILE A 28 -1.70 -6.27 -11.61
C ILE A 28 -2.48 -5.33 -10.71
N ASN A 29 -3.68 -5.72 -10.29
CA ASN A 29 -4.34 -5.08 -9.18
C ASN A 29 -3.42 -5.21 -7.96
N TRP A 30 -3.14 -4.10 -7.31
CA TRP A 30 -2.08 -4.01 -6.29
C TRP A 30 -2.29 -4.86 -5.06
N SER A 31 -3.49 -5.31 -4.79
CA SER A 31 -3.81 -6.09 -3.61
C SER A 31 -4.46 -7.42 -3.94
N LYS A 32 -4.32 -7.93 -5.16
CA LYS A 32 -4.93 -9.19 -5.57
C LYS A 32 -3.95 -10.07 -6.31
N ILE A 33 -4.11 -11.38 -6.18
CA ILE A 33 -3.42 -12.34 -7.03
C ILE A 33 -3.90 -12.19 -8.48
N PRO A 34 -3.09 -12.62 -9.48
CA PRO A 34 -3.43 -12.40 -10.89
C PRO A 34 -4.42 -13.43 -11.41
N TRP A 35 -5.69 -13.36 -10.99
CA TRP A 35 -6.75 -14.33 -11.32
C TRP A 35 -6.91 -14.56 -12.82
N ARG A 36 -6.80 -13.49 -13.61
CA ARG A 36 -6.87 -13.61 -15.07
C ARG A 36 -5.87 -14.59 -15.64
N ARG A 37 -4.67 -14.70 -15.06
CA ARG A 37 -3.67 -15.69 -15.46
C ARG A 37 -4.23 -17.10 -15.39
N PHE A 38 -4.93 -17.43 -14.29
CA PHE A 38 -5.49 -18.75 -14.05
C PHE A 38 -6.76 -19.03 -14.85
N GLN A 39 -7.52 -17.99 -15.21
CA GLN A 39 -8.71 -18.09 -16.07
C GLN A 39 -8.38 -18.46 -17.51
N GLU A 40 -7.18 -18.09 -17.97
CA GLU A 40 -6.72 -18.29 -19.33
C GLU A 40 -5.85 -19.56 -19.51
N MET A 41 -5.60 -20.34 -18.43
CA MET A 41 -4.78 -21.55 -18.45
C MET A 41 -5.58 -22.79 -18.85
N GLU A 42 -4.98 -23.63 -19.68
CA GLU A 42 -5.46 -24.99 -19.92
C GLU A 42 -5.33 -25.85 -18.64
N PRO A 43 -6.06 -26.97 -18.51
CA PRO A 43 -6.07 -27.79 -17.30
C PRO A 43 -4.68 -28.19 -16.80
N GLU A 44 -3.82 -28.69 -17.67
CA GLU A 44 -2.48 -29.17 -17.32
C GLU A 44 -1.56 -28.02 -16.85
N GLU A 45 -1.67 -26.85 -17.49
CA GLU A 45 -0.92 -25.64 -17.09
C GLU A 45 -1.38 -25.14 -15.72
N PHE A 46 -2.67 -25.17 -15.46
CA PHE A 46 -3.25 -24.79 -14.19
C PHE A 46 -2.75 -25.69 -13.05
N ASP A 47 -2.82 -27.01 -13.26
CA ASP A 47 -2.40 -27.99 -12.25
C ASP A 47 -0.90 -27.86 -11.94
N ALA A 48 -0.07 -27.65 -12.97
CA ALA A 48 1.36 -27.38 -12.80
C ALA A 48 1.60 -26.06 -12.06
N ALA A 49 0.86 -25.00 -12.38
CA ALA A 49 0.96 -23.70 -11.70
C ALA A 49 0.60 -23.82 -10.23
N PHE A 50 -0.50 -24.50 -9.88
CA PHE A 50 -0.91 -24.69 -8.50
C PHE A 50 0.01 -25.65 -7.72
N ALA A 51 0.62 -26.65 -8.38
CA ALA A 51 1.67 -27.46 -7.76
C ALA A 51 2.87 -26.59 -7.33
N GLY A 52 3.31 -25.66 -8.20
CA GLY A 52 4.33 -24.68 -7.86
C GLY A 52 3.91 -23.75 -6.72
N ILE A 53 2.67 -23.22 -6.77
CA ILE A 53 2.13 -22.34 -5.73
C ILE A 53 2.08 -23.05 -4.37
N ARG A 54 1.66 -24.32 -4.32
CA ARG A 54 1.63 -25.11 -3.08
C ARG A 54 3.04 -25.29 -2.48
N SER A 55 4.04 -25.56 -3.34
CA SER A 55 5.43 -25.68 -2.91
C SER A 55 5.97 -24.36 -2.35
N ASP A 56 5.77 -23.26 -3.09
CA ASP A 56 6.21 -21.93 -2.67
C ASP A 56 5.48 -21.47 -1.40
N LEU A 57 4.17 -21.71 -1.29
CA LEU A 57 3.41 -21.33 -0.10
C LEU A 57 3.91 -22.08 1.15
N ARG A 58 4.25 -23.36 1.02
CA ARG A 58 4.82 -24.13 2.15
C ARG A 58 6.16 -23.54 2.60
N THR A 59 7.03 -23.18 1.65
CA THR A 59 8.31 -22.53 1.95
C THR A 59 8.08 -21.18 2.64
N PHE A 60 7.19 -20.35 2.10
CA PHE A 60 6.82 -19.05 2.66
C PHE A 60 6.26 -19.19 4.08
N CYS A 61 5.25 -20.06 4.27
CA CYS A 61 4.58 -20.24 5.56
C CYS A 61 5.56 -20.72 6.65
N ARG A 62 6.44 -21.68 6.30
CA ARG A 62 7.49 -22.14 7.23
C ARG A 62 8.41 -21.01 7.65
N SER A 63 8.87 -20.19 6.71
CA SER A 63 9.75 -19.06 6.98
C SER A 63 9.10 -18.02 7.88
N VAL A 64 7.86 -17.61 7.57
CA VAL A 64 7.18 -16.55 8.34
C VAL A 64 6.71 -17.05 9.71
N ALA A 65 6.33 -18.33 9.84
CA ALA A 65 6.03 -18.93 11.13
C ALA A 65 7.29 -18.99 12.02
N ALA A 66 8.43 -19.37 11.47
CA ALA A 66 9.71 -19.45 12.19
C ALA A 66 10.15 -18.10 12.76
N ILE A 67 9.87 -16.99 12.09
CA ILE A 67 10.17 -15.65 12.62
C ILE A 67 9.07 -15.11 13.55
N GLY A 68 7.93 -15.79 13.64
CA GLY A 68 6.92 -15.55 14.69
C GLY A 68 5.62 -14.87 14.24
N TYR A 69 5.31 -14.77 12.95
CA TYR A 69 3.96 -14.46 12.48
C TYR A 69 3.01 -15.59 12.88
N ASN A 70 1.73 -15.26 13.11
CA ASN A 70 0.73 -16.26 13.49
C ASN A 70 -0.46 -16.32 12.52
N GLY A 71 -0.44 -15.55 11.46
CA GLY A 71 -1.46 -15.64 10.42
C GLY A 71 -1.02 -15.07 9.08
N VAL A 72 -1.64 -15.58 8.03
CA VAL A 72 -1.41 -15.15 6.65
C VAL A 72 -2.69 -14.59 6.04
N THR A 73 -2.54 -13.61 5.16
CA THR A 73 -3.64 -13.11 4.34
C THR A 73 -3.49 -13.58 2.90
N LEU A 74 -4.56 -14.09 2.32
CA LEU A 74 -4.68 -14.50 0.92
C LEU A 74 -5.81 -13.73 0.23
N ASP A 75 -5.70 -13.52 -1.05
CA ASP A 75 -6.75 -12.97 -1.91
C ASP A 75 -7.44 -14.12 -2.68
N ASP A 76 -8.65 -14.10 -3.02
CA ASP A 76 -9.75 -13.18 -2.79
C ASP A 76 -11.01 -14.00 -2.54
N LEU A 77 -11.76 -13.73 -1.49
CA LEU A 77 -12.93 -14.52 -1.09
C LEU A 77 -13.97 -14.73 -2.22
N PRO A 78 -14.31 -13.72 -3.05
CA PRO A 78 -15.30 -13.88 -4.12
C PRO A 78 -14.99 -15.02 -5.10
N HIS A 79 -13.71 -15.34 -5.32
CA HIS A 79 -13.29 -16.44 -6.19
C HIS A 79 -13.47 -17.84 -5.55
N LEU A 80 -13.88 -17.90 -4.27
CA LEU A 80 -14.04 -19.14 -3.51
C LEU A 80 -15.46 -19.34 -2.99
N ALA A 81 -16.25 -18.26 -2.91
CA ALA A 81 -17.60 -18.30 -2.35
C ALA A 81 -18.63 -18.66 -3.44
N ARG A 82 -19.47 -19.66 -3.14
CA ARG A 82 -20.59 -20.05 -3.99
C ARG A 82 -21.76 -19.09 -3.83
N HIS A 83 -22.42 -18.77 -4.95
CA HIS A 83 -23.72 -18.10 -4.88
C HIS A 83 -24.54 -18.39 -6.13
N LEU A 84 -25.86 -18.55 -5.97
CA LEU A 84 -26.80 -18.87 -7.05
C LEU A 84 -26.97 -17.75 -8.11
N PHE A 85 -26.43 -16.57 -7.84
CA PHE A 85 -26.48 -15.43 -8.77
C PHE A 85 -25.32 -15.37 -9.74
N TYR A 86 -24.33 -16.25 -9.57
CA TYR A 86 -23.19 -16.30 -10.49
C TYR A 86 -23.53 -17.04 -11.79
N GLU A 87 -22.89 -16.63 -12.85
CA GLU A 87 -22.93 -17.29 -14.15
C GLU A 87 -22.30 -18.70 -14.03
N GLU A 88 -22.80 -19.65 -14.81
CA GLU A 88 -22.35 -21.05 -14.78
C GLU A 88 -20.83 -21.18 -14.98
N THR A 89 -20.27 -20.40 -15.91
CA THR A 89 -18.83 -20.37 -16.17
C THR A 89 -18.01 -19.86 -14.98
N VAL A 90 -18.52 -18.87 -14.23
CA VAL A 90 -17.90 -18.37 -13.01
C VAL A 90 -18.01 -19.41 -11.90
N ALA A 91 -19.19 -20.01 -11.73
CA ALA A 91 -19.42 -21.06 -10.75
C ALA A 91 -18.49 -22.26 -10.95
N ALA A 92 -18.30 -22.72 -12.21
CA ALA A 92 -17.38 -23.80 -12.52
C ALA A 92 -15.92 -23.47 -12.16
N ARG A 93 -15.47 -22.23 -12.42
CA ARG A 93 -14.13 -21.78 -12.01
C ARG A 93 -13.99 -21.72 -10.49
N ILE A 94 -15.00 -21.24 -9.79
CA ILE A 94 -15.02 -21.24 -8.33
C ILE A 94 -14.80 -22.65 -7.79
N GLU A 95 -15.50 -23.67 -8.30
CA GLU A 95 -15.30 -25.05 -7.85
C GLU A 95 -13.86 -25.54 -8.04
N ARG A 96 -13.24 -25.20 -9.17
CA ARG A 96 -11.83 -25.53 -9.43
C ARG A 96 -10.89 -24.85 -8.43
N TYR A 97 -11.07 -23.55 -8.17
CA TYR A 97 -10.28 -22.83 -7.19
C TYR A 97 -10.48 -23.34 -5.76
N ARG A 98 -11.69 -23.73 -5.40
CA ARG A 98 -12.01 -24.28 -4.07
C ARG A 98 -11.20 -25.52 -3.73
N VAL A 99 -10.98 -26.40 -4.71
CA VAL A 99 -10.14 -27.60 -4.53
C VAL A 99 -8.72 -27.18 -4.16
N GLU A 100 -8.13 -26.29 -4.92
CA GLU A 100 -6.76 -25.82 -4.71
C GLU A 100 -6.61 -25.05 -3.39
N PHE A 101 -7.53 -24.13 -3.09
CA PHE A 101 -7.43 -23.30 -1.91
C PHE A 101 -7.66 -24.08 -0.59
N ARG A 102 -8.40 -25.16 -0.58
CA ARG A 102 -8.45 -26.07 0.58
C ARG A 102 -7.05 -26.59 0.92
N GLU A 103 -6.30 -26.96 -0.09
CA GLU A 103 -4.94 -27.45 0.08
C GLU A 103 -3.99 -26.31 0.54
N LEU A 104 -4.13 -25.10 -0.01
CA LEU A 104 -3.36 -23.94 0.45
C LEU A 104 -3.66 -23.57 1.90
N PHE A 105 -4.92 -23.64 2.32
CA PHE A 105 -5.30 -23.41 3.71
C PHE A 105 -4.74 -24.48 4.64
N ARG A 106 -4.75 -25.75 4.20
CA ARG A 106 -4.14 -26.86 4.93
C ARG A 106 -2.64 -26.64 5.13
N ILE A 107 -1.93 -26.24 4.08
CA ILE A 107 -0.48 -25.92 4.14
C ILE A 107 -0.19 -24.85 5.18
N ALA A 108 -0.90 -23.72 5.16
CA ALA A 108 -0.69 -22.65 6.12
C ALA A 108 -0.94 -23.13 7.57
N ARG A 109 -2.00 -23.91 7.78
CA ARG A 109 -2.35 -24.43 9.11
C ARG A 109 -1.37 -25.49 9.62
N GLU A 110 -0.78 -26.29 8.76
CA GLU A 110 0.28 -27.24 9.13
C GLU A 110 1.51 -26.56 9.72
N GLU A 111 1.80 -25.33 9.25
CA GLU A 111 2.87 -24.49 9.81
C GLU A 111 2.37 -23.60 11.01
N GLY A 112 1.17 -23.86 11.53
CA GLY A 112 0.61 -23.18 12.70
C GLY A 112 0.03 -21.79 12.44
N LEU A 113 -0.20 -21.43 11.16
CA LEU A 113 -0.70 -20.12 10.76
C LEU A 113 -2.21 -20.10 10.56
N GLU A 114 -2.87 -19.07 11.09
CA GLU A 114 -4.26 -18.76 10.78
C GLU A 114 -4.39 -18.20 9.36
N VAL A 115 -5.50 -18.52 8.69
CA VAL A 115 -5.76 -18.01 7.34
C VAL A 115 -6.87 -16.96 7.37
N TYR A 116 -6.58 -15.81 6.79
CA TYR A 116 -7.53 -14.73 6.55
C TYR A 116 -7.66 -14.46 5.06
N LEU A 117 -8.89 -14.29 4.56
CA LEU A 117 -9.10 -13.91 3.17
C LEU A 117 -9.44 -12.43 3.06
N THR A 118 -8.91 -11.78 2.05
CA THR A 118 -9.30 -10.40 1.74
C THR A 118 -10.51 -10.38 0.83
N MET A 119 -11.31 -9.33 0.89
CA MET A 119 -12.33 -9.01 -0.12
C MET A 119 -12.70 -7.53 -0.13
N ASP A 120 -13.12 -7.05 -1.29
CA ASP A 120 -13.73 -5.73 -1.41
C ASP A 120 -15.23 -5.79 -1.13
N ILE A 121 -15.79 -4.76 -0.50
CA ILE A 121 -17.24 -4.57 -0.33
C ILE A 121 -17.76 -3.62 -1.43
N LEU A 122 -18.38 -4.05 -2.51
CA LEU A 122 -18.63 -5.40 -3.01
C LEU A 122 -17.82 -5.67 -4.26
N THR A 123 -17.74 -6.98 -4.59
CA THR A 123 -17.18 -7.47 -5.84
C THR A 123 -18.32 -8.01 -6.71
N PHE A 124 -18.29 -7.73 -8.01
CA PHE A 124 -19.40 -8.03 -8.92
C PHE A 124 -18.91 -8.80 -10.14
N THR A 125 -19.71 -9.77 -10.60
CA THR A 125 -19.75 -10.16 -12.00
C THR A 125 -20.76 -9.28 -12.76
N PRO A 126 -20.75 -9.22 -14.10
CA PRO A 126 -21.72 -8.45 -14.87
C PRO A 126 -23.18 -8.83 -14.56
N ALA A 127 -23.50 -10.12 -14.43
CA ALA A 127 -24.83 -10.59 -14.10
C ALA A 127 -25.24 -10.23 -12.67
N LEU A 128 -24.34 -10.42 -11.70
CA LEU A 128 -24.56 -10.05 -10.33
C LEU A 128 -24.83 -8.54 -10.18
N GLU A 129 -24.05 -7.71 -10.86
CA GLU A 129 -24.25 -6.26 -10.83
C GLU A 129 -25.63 -5.86 -11.35
N LYS A 130 -26.05 -6.45 -12.46
CA LYS A 130 -27.40 -6.22 -13.04
C LYS A 130 -28.50 -6.65 -12.07
N ARG A 131 -28.32 -7.77 -11.37
CA ARG A 131 -29.31 -8.33 -10.45
C ARG A 131 -29.45 -7.53 -9.15
N LEU A 132 -28.33 -7.15 -8.54
CA LEU A 132 -28.33 -6.37 -7.29
C LEU A 132 -28.63 -4.89 -7.52
N GLY A 133 -28.23 -4.35 -8.66
CA GLY A 133 -28.38 -2.93 -8.99
C GLY A 133 -27.77 -2.02 -7.94
N ARG A 134 -28.40 -0.85 -7.71
CA ARG A 134 -27.98 0.12 -6.68
C ARG A 134 -28.73 -0.02 -5.36
N ASN A 135 -29.42 -1.13 -5.12
CA ASN A 135 -30.20 -1.36 -3.92
C ASN A 135 -29.29 -1.85 -2.79
N GLY A 136 -28.98 -0.95 -1.85
CA GLY A 136 -28.08 -1.25 -0.73
C GLY A 136 -28.58 -2.34 0.22
N ARG A 137 -29.90 -2.58 0.31
CA ARG A 137 -30.45 -3.70 1.09
C ARG A 137 -30.12 -5.02 0.40
N ARG A 138 -30.44 -5.16 -0.90
CA ARG A 138 -30.12 -6.38 -1.68
C ARG A 138 -28.63 -6.68 -1.68
N GLN A 139 -27.80 -5.64 -1.79
CA GLN A 139 -26.33 -5.77 -1.75
C GLN A 139 -25.85 -6.30 -0.39
N ARG A 140 -26.43 -5.84 0.70
CA ARG A 140 -26.09 -6.30 2.05
C ARG A 140 -26.60 -7.72 2.30
N ASP A 141 -27.85 -8.03 1.91
CA ASP A 141 -28.43 -9.37 2.05
C ASP A 141 -27.57 -10.39 1.28
N PHE A 142 -27.21 -10.09 0.04
CA PHE A 142 -26.27 -10.90 -0.76
C PHE A 142 -24.92 -11.11 -0.03
N LEU A 143 -24.32 -10.04 0.50
CA LEU A 143 -23.04 -10.14 1.21
C LEU A 143 -23.14 -11.02 2.46
N THR A 144 -24.25 -10.91 3.18
CA THR A 144 -24.54 -11.72 4.36
C THR A 144 -24.67 -13.20 4.01
N GLU A 145 -25.44 -13.54 2.95
CA GLU A 145 -25.61 -14.91 2.45
C GLU A 145 -24.27 -15.48 1.94
N LEU A 146 -23.50 -14.68 1.19
CA LEU A 146 -22.19 -15.08 0.66
C LEU A 146 -21.21 -15.45 1.79
N LEU A 147 -21.11 -14.61 2.81
CA LEU A 147 -20.23 -14.84 3.97
C LEU A 147 -20.68 -16.04 4.81
N ASP A 148 -21.98 -16.20 5.03
CA ASP A 148 -22.54 -17.30 5.80
C ASP A 148 -22.26 -18.66 5.12
N GLY A 149 -22.56 -18.76 3.83
CA GLY A 149 -22.25 -19.95 3.03
C GLY A 149 -20.74 -20.22 2.92
N PHE A 150 -19.93 -19.16 2.79
CA PHE A 150 -18.48 -19.30 2.72
C PHE A 150 -17.91 -19.90 4.03
N PHE A 151 -18.29 -19.40 5.20
CA PHE A 151 -17.79 -19.92 6.47
C PHE A 151 -18.31 -21.32 6.81
N ALA A 152 -19.50 -21.69 6.31
CA ALA A 152 -19.99 -23.06 6.39
C ALA A 152 -19.13 -24.02 5.55
N ASP A 153 -18.71 -23.59 4.37
CA ASP A 153 -17.90 -24.37 3.44
C ASP A 153 -16.40 -24.44 3.81
N PHE A 154 -15.87 -23.40 4.47
CA PHE A 154 -14.45 -23.26 4.85
C PHE A 154 -14.30 -22.96 6.36
N PRO A 155 -14.61 -23.94 7.22
CA PRO A 155 -14.52 -23.77 8.67
C PRO A 155 -13.08 -23.59 9.17
N GLU A 156 -12.07 -23.76 8.33
CA GLU A 156 -10.67 -23.55 8.64
C GLU A 156 -10.22 -22.08 8.49
N VAL A 157 -10.97 -21.23 7.79
CA VAL A 157 -10.63 -19.82 7.61
C VAL A 157 -10.98 -19.03 8.87
N ALA A 158 -10.01 -18.34 9.46
CA ALA A 158 -10.13 -17.64 10.73
C ALA A 158 -10.91 -16.31 10.65
N GLY A 159 -10.98 -15.71 9.47
CA GLY A 159 -11.70 -14.47 9.27
C GLY A 159 -11.51 -13.84 7.90
N VAL A 160 -12.07 -12.65 7.73
CA VAL A 160 -12.04 -11.91 6.47
C VAL A 160 -11.55 -10.49 6.70
N VAL A 161 -10.62 -10.04 5.85
CA VAL A 161 -10.17 -8.65 5.76
C VAL A 161 -11.05 -7.92 4.75
N LEU A 162 -11.94 -7.09 5.26
CA LEU A 162 -12.89 -6.33 4.44
C LEU A 162 -12.33 -4.97 4.04
N ARG A 163 -12.27 -4.71 2.74
CA ARG A 163 -11.90 -3.42 2.15
C ARG A 163 -13.15 -2.71 1.62
N ILE A 164 -13.26 -1.41 1.81
CA ILE A 164 -14.39 -0.63 1.24
C ILE A 164 -14.35 -0.65 -0.29
N GLY A 165 -13.17 -0.79 -0.87
CA GLY A 165 -12.87 -0.78 -2.28
C GLY A 165 -11.72 0.18 -2.58
N GLU A 166 -10.71 -0.30 -3.28
CA GLU A 166 -9.51 0.47 -3.62
C GLU A 166 -9.49 0.94 -5.07
N SER A 167 -10.17 0.23 -5.96
CA SER A 167 -10.28 0.61 -7.36
C SER A 167 -11.74 0.57 -7.80
N ASP A 168 -12.05 1.31 -8.86
CA ASP A 168 -13.34 1.17 -9.54
C ASP A 168 -13.40 -0.17 -10.33
N GLY A 169 -12.41 -1.05 -10.19
CA GLY A 169 -12.28 -2.34 -10.87
C GLY A 169 -12.11 -2.25 -12.39
N LEU A 170 -11.93 -1.05 -12.91
CA LEU A 170 -11.89 -0.78 -14.35
C LEU A 170 -10.59 -1.21 -15.02
N ASP A 171 -9.56 -1.49 -14.25
CA ASP A 171 -8.22 -1.86 -14.73
C ASP A 171 -8.01 -3.37 -14.74
N VAL A 172 -8.93 -4.13 -14.18
CA VAL A 172 -8.83 -5.58 -14.05
C VAL A 172 -9.86 -6.23 -14.96
N LYS A 173 -9.39 -7.00 -15.91
CA LYS A 173 -10.24 -7.80 -16.81
C LYS A 173 -10.32 -9.23 -16.28
N GLU A 174 -11.04 -9.40 -15.21
CA GLU A 174 -11.28 -10.67 -14.52
C GLU A 174 -12.78 -10.92 -14.44
N ASP A 175 -13.18 -12.09 -13.93
CA ASP A 175 -14.59 -12.40 -13.67
C ASP A 175 -15.22 -11.41 -12.70
N PHE A 176 -14.44 -11.01 -11.69
CA PHE A 176 -14.90 -10.10 -10.67
C PHE A 176 -14.26 -8.72 -10.80
N HIS A 177 -15.07 -7.69 -10.62
CA HIS A 177 -14.60 -6.31 -10.48
C HIS A 177 -15.20 -5.68 -9.23
N SER A 178 -14.41 -4.89 -8.51
CA SER A 178 -14.88 -4.17 -7.33
C SER A 178 -15.46 -2.81 -7.71
N ARG A 179 -16.45 -2.36 -6.92
CA ARG A 179 -16.98 -1.00 -6.99
C ARG A 179 -17.10 -0.40 -5.61
N LEU A 180 -16.85 0.90 -5.52
CA LEU A 180 -17.07 1.65 -4.29
C LEU A 180 -18.58 1.89 -4.10
N VAL A 181 -19.26 0.96 -3.43
CA VAL A 181 -20.70 1.05 -3.15
C VAL A 181 -20.98 1.80 -1.85
N LEU A 182 -20.10 1.67 -0.86
CA LEU A 182 -20.21 2.34 0.44
C LEU A 182 -19.57 3.72 0.38
N LYS A 183 -20.36 4.78 0.29
CA LYS A 183 -19.89 6.14 0.01
C LYS A 183 -19.93 7.08 1.21
N SER A 184 -20.61 6.69 2.28
CA SER A 184 -20.70 7.48 3.50
C SER A 184 -20.49 6.64 4.75
N PRO A 185 -20.08 7.27 5.88
CA PRO A 185 -19.91 6.59 7.16
C PRO A 185 -21.16 5.81 7.59
N ALA A 186 -22.34 6.39 7.41
CA ALA A 186 -23.61 5.75 7.76
C ALA A 186 -23.92 4.50 6.89
N MET A 187 -23.45 4.47 5.63
CA MET A 187 -23.59 3.28 4.79
C MET A 187 -22.67 2.17 5.28
N VAL A 188 -21.43 2.51 5.65
CA VAL A 188 -20.47 1.55 6.22
C VAL A 188 -20.99 1.00 7.54
N ASN A 189 -21.45 1.87 8.44
CA ASN A 189 -22.01 1.46 9.73
C ASN A 189 -23.16 0.45 9.56
N ARG A 190 -24.14 0.76 8.68
CA ARG A 190 -25.25 -0.17 8.40
C ARG A 190 -24.79 -1.49 7.76
N CYS A 191 -23.76 -1.44 6.93
CA CYS A 191 -23.19 -2.65 6.34
C CYS A 191 -22.55 -3.52 7.42
N LEU A 192 -21.69 -2.95 8.25
CA LEU A 192 -21.02 -3.66 9.34
C LEU A 192 -22.04 -4.27 10.31
N LYS A 193 -23.01 -3.48 10.79
CA LYS A 193 -24.09 -3.99 11.66
C LYS A 193 -24.88 -5.14 11.03
N GLY A 194 -25.01 -5.18 9.71
CA GLY A 194 -25.72 -6.25 9.00
C GLY A 194 -24.93 -7.55 8.88
N ILE A 195 -23.60 -7.47 8.72
CA ILE A 195 -22.76 -8.66 8.47
C ILE A 195 -22.11 -9.22 9.75
N LEU A 196 -21.84 -8.41 10.76
CA LEU A 196 -21.17 -8.84 12.00
C LEU A 196 -21.86 -10.04 12.69
N PRO A 197 -23.18 -10.18 12.73
CA PRO A 197 -23.84 -11.36 13.28
C PRO A 197 -23.43 -12.68 12.60
N VAL A 198 -23.05 -12.65 11.32
CA VAL A 198 -22.50 -13.84 10.62
C VAL A 198 -21.15 -14.23 11.20
N PHE A 199 -20.27 -13.26 11.37
CA PHE A 199 -18.95 -13.49 11.96
C PHE A 199 -19.04 -14.01 13.40
N GLU A 200 -19.95 -13.48 14.20
CA GLU A 200 -20.21 -13.94 15.57
C GLU A 200 -20.71 -15.39 15.60
N ARG A 201 -21.69 -15.72 14.75
CA ARG A 201 -22.27 -17.07 14.64
C ARG A 201 -21.20 -18.12 14.32
N HIS A 202 -20.33 -17.79 13.37
CA HIS A 202 -19.24 -18.67 12.95
C HIS A 202 -17.98 -18.55 13.81
N ARG A 203 -17.94 -17.63 14.80
CA ARG A 203 -16.76 -17.31 15.61
C ARG A 203 -15.57 -16.95 14.74
N ARG A 204 -15.75 -16.01 13.80
CA ARG A 204 -14.73 -15.52 12.87
C ARG A 204 -14.45 -14.04 13.10
N ARG A 205 -13.24 -13.60 12.73
CA ARG A 205 -12.88 -12.18 12.79
C ARG A 205 -13.29 -11.45 11.52
N CYS A 206 -13.90 -10.29 11.71
CA CYS A 206 -14.15 -9.28 10.68
C CYS A 206 -13.08 -8.20 10.82
N ILE A 207 -12.03 -8.24 10.02
CA ILE A 207 -10.97 -7.25 10.02
C ILE A 207 -11.35 -6.15 9.03
N PHE A 208 -11.86 -5.03 9.52
CA PHE A 208 -12.32 -3.93 8.67
C PHE A 208 -11.20 -2.92 8.43
N ARG A 209 -10.77 -2.78 7.16
CA ARG A 209 -9.77 -1.80 6.76
C ARG A 209 -10.38 -0.42 6.61
N THR A 210 -9.83 0.56 7.31
CA THR A 210 -10.26 1.95 7.25
C THR A 210 -9.72 2.71 6.03
N TRP A 211 -8.83 2.09 5.25
CA TRP A 211 -8.31 2.68 4.02
C TRP A 211 -9.30 2.58 2.86
N THR A 212 -9.40 3.67 2.10
CA THR A 212 -10.05 3.72 0.79
C THR A 212 -9.37 4.79 -0.08
N VAL A 213 -9.68 4.80 -1.36
CA VAL A 213 -9.06 5.66 -2.40
C VAL A 213 -9.29 7.18 -2.26
N GLY A 214 -9.85 7.65 -1.17
CA GLY A 214 -10.10 9.07 -0.93
C GLY A 214 -11.38 9.61 -1.56
N ALA A 215 -12.11 8.82 -2.36
CA ALA A 215 -13.38 9.23 -2.96
C ALA A 215 -14.52 9.21 -1.95
N HIS A 216 -15.47 10.13 -2.10
CA HIS A 216 -16.66 10.29 -1.25
C HIS A 216 -16.32 10.60 0.22
N GLU A 217 -17.31 10.60 1.11
CA GLU A 217 -17.10 10.90 2.54
C GLU A 217 -16.24 9.87 3.26
N VAL A 218 -16.32 8.61 2.86
CA VAL A 218 -15.48 7.53 3.41
C VAL A 218 -14.00 7.71 3.11
N GLY A 219 -13.63 8.54 2.14
CA GLY A 219 -12.24 8.84 1.81
C GLY A 219 -11.45 9.50 2.94
N ASP A 220 -12.13 10.10 3.92
CA ASP A 220 -11.51 10.69 5.10
C ASP A 220 -11.46 9.74 6.31
N LEU A 221 -11.95 8.51 6.18
CA LEU A 221 -11.97 7.51 7.25
C LEU A 221 -10.59 7.21 7.82
N ILE A 222 -9.56 7.31 7.00
CA ILE A 222 -8.18 7.04 7.43
C ILE A 222 -7.63 8.04 8.46
N TRP A 223 -8.16 9.27 8.54
CA TRP A 223 -7.56 10.32 9.36
C TRP A 223 -8.55 11.15 10.17
N HIS A 224 -9.80 11.28 9.72
CA HIS A 224 -10.76 12.20 10.32
C HIS A 224 -11.58 11.50 11.41
N HIS A 225 -11.43 11.95 12.67
CA HIS A 225 -12.03 11.32 13.85
C HIS A 225 -13.53 11.15 13.74
N ALA A 226 -14.27 12.23 13.46
CA ALA A 226 -15.73 12.17 13.38
C ALA A 226 -16.24 11.26 12.24
N THR A 227 -15.45 11.01 11.20
CA THR A 227 -15.79 10.03 10.16
C THR A 227 -15.66 8.61 10.69
N LEU A 228 -14.60 8.32 11.46
CA LEU A 228 -14.43 7.02 12.10
C LEU A 228 -15.52 6.78 13.14
N GLU A 229 -15.75 7.72 14.05
CA GLU A 229 -16.79 7.62 15.09
C GLU A 229 -18.16 7.28 14.50
N LYS A 230 -18.59 8.02 13.47
CA LYS A 230 -19.86 7.74 12.75
C LYS A 230 -19.88 6.36 12.07
N THR A 231 -18.73 5.85 11.67
CA THR A 231 -18.61 4.54 11.01
C THR A 231 -18.79 3.40 11.99
N ILE A 232 -18.30 3.55 13.22
CA ILE A 232 -18.34 2.51 14.25
C ILE A 232 -19.43 2.76 15.32
N ASP A 233 -20.22 3.81 15.17
CA ASP A 233 -21.24 4.19 16.16
C ASP A 233 -22.19 3.04 16.49
N GLY A 234 -22.31 2.74 17.80
CA GLY A 234 -23.16 1.67 18.32
C GLY A 234 -22.76 0.25 17.83
N ILE A 235 -21.49 0.02 17.50
CA ILE A 235 -20.93 -1.30 17.21
C ILE A 235 -20.08 -1.76 18.40
N SER A 236 -20.46 -2.91 18.99
CA SER A 236 -19.76 -3.53 20.12
C SER A 236 -19.44 -5.02 19.87
N SER A 237 -19.47 -5.46 18.61
CA SER A 237 -19.23 -6.84 18.22
C SER A 237 -17.80 -7.29 18.58
N PRO A 238 -17.63 -8.42 19.29
CA PRO A 238 -16.32 -8.98 19.59
C PRO A 238 -15.60 -9.51 18.33
N ALA A 239 -16.35 -9.72 17.24
CA ALA A 239 -15.78 -10.17 15.98
C ALA A 239 -15.07 -9.04 15.20
N LEU A 240 -15.37 -7.76 15.50
CA LEU A 240 -14.83 -6.63 14.75
C LEU A 240 -13.42 -6.25 15.22
N VAL A 241 -12.48 -6.24 14.29
CA VAL A 241 -11.14 -5.67 14.44
C VAL A 241 -10.94 -4.58 13.39
N LEU A 242 -10.47 -3.40 13.78
CA LEU A 242 -10.14 -2.34 12.84
C LEU A 242 -8.71 -2.53 12.32
N SER A 243 -8.49 -2.43 11.02
CA SER A 243 -7.16 -2.42 10.41
C SER A 243 -6.86 -1.02 9.88
N MET A 244 -5.83 -0.38 10.45
CA MET A 244 -5.51 1.01 10.19
C MET A 244 -4.06 1.17 9.76
N LYS A 245 -3.80 1.91 8.68
CA LYS A 245 -2.45 2.31 8.32
C LYS A 245 -1.85 3.18 9.43
N TYR A 246 -0.54 3.02 9.67
CA TYR A 246 0.15 3.77 10.74
C TYR A 246 0.03 5.29 10.58
N GLY A 247 0.04 5.78 9.35
CA GLY A 247 -0.03 7.21 9.04
C GLY A 247 -1.40 7.67 8.56
N GLU A 248 -1.56 8.97 8.46
CA GLU A 248 -2.79 9.62 7.98
C GLU A 248 -2.95 9.57 6.44
N SER A 249 -2.12 8.85 5.72
CA SER A 249 -2.16 8.63 4.28
C SER A 249 -1.65 7.22 3.95
N ASP A 250 -1.07 7.04 2.76
CA ASP A 250 -0.47 5.77 2.36
C ASP A 250 0.90 5.55 3.05
N PHE A 251 1.63 4.49 2.72
CA PHE A 251 2.87 4.06 3.39
C PHE A 251 4.09 4.95 3.08
N PHE A 252 3.98 6.25 3.38
CA PHE A 252 5.06 7.23 3.24
C PHE A 252 5.77 7.49 4.56
N ARG A 253 7.03 7.94 4.51
CA ARG A 253 7.71 8.56 5.64
C ARG A 253 7.16 9.96 5.91
N TYR A 254 7.54 10.56 7.03
CA TYR A 254 7.11 11.90 7.46
C TYR A 254 5.61 12.07 7.71
N LEU A 255 4.84 11.01 7.63
CA LEU A 255 3.45 11.05 8.05
C LEU A 255 3.35 11.07 9.57
N SER A 256 2.45 11.88 10.09
CA SER A 256 2.08 11.78 11.49
C SER A 256 1.39 10.45 11.76
N LEU A 257 1.59 9.94 12.97
CA LEU A 257 0.82 8.80 13.45
C LEU A 257 -0.68 9.10 13.34
N ASN A 258 -1.41 8.14 12.83
CA ASN A 258 -2.87 8.23 12.69
C ASN A 258 -3.52 8.28 14.07
N ARG A 259 -4.00 9.46 14.45
CA ARG A 259 -4.61 9.68 15.77
C ARG A 259 -5.92 8.92 15.98
N ASN A 260 -6.50 8.32 14.94
CA ASN A 260 -7.65 7.43 15.06
C ASN A 260 -7.36 6.18 15.92
N PHE A 261 -6.08 5.80 16.09
CA PHE A 261 -5.71 4.74 17.04
C PHE A 261 -6.15 5.01 18.48
N PHE A 262 -6.31 6.29 18.87
CA PHE A 262 -6.68 6.71 20.22
C PHE A 262 -8.18 7.03 20.38
N VAL A 263 -8.95 7.05 19.29
CA VAL A 263 -10.38 7.49 19.30
C VAL A 263 -11.32 6.40 19.81
N THR A 264 -10.95 5.13 19.66
CA THR A 264 -11.83 4.00 19.96
C THR A 264 -11.14 2.93 20.79
N ALA A 265 -11.92 2.30 21.68
CA ALA A 265 -11.49 1.11 22.42
C ALA A 265 -11.69 -0.21 21.64
N LEU A 266 -12.27 -0.20 20.44
CA LEU A 266 -12.38 -1.41 19.62
C LEU A 266 -11.01 -2.00 19.33
N PRO A 267 -10.87 -3.34 19.29
CA PRO A 267 -9.63 -4.00 18.90
C PRO A 267 -9.15 -3.51 17.52
N LYS A 268 -7.85 -3.26 17.41
CA LYS A 268 -7.26 -2.77 16.16
C LYS A 268 -5.86 -3.30 15.91
N ILE A 269 -5.51 -3.40 14.64
CA ILE A 269 -4.17 -3.76 14.17
C ILE A 269 -3.58 -2.63 13.31
N VAL A 270 -2.27 -2.55 13.30
CA VAL A 270 -1.51 -1.56 12.50
C VAL A 270 -1.15 -2.16 11.16
N GLU A 271 -1.53 -1.51 10.06
CA GLU A 271 -1.05 -1.88 8.72
C GLU A 271 0.31 -1.24 8.46
N LEU A 272 1.27 -2.06 8.08
CA LEU A 272 2.66 -1.71 7.79
C LEU A 272 3.07 -2.29 6.43
N GLN A 273 4.02 -1.65 5.75
CA GLN A 273 4.52 -2.14 4.48
C GLN A 273 6.04 -2.24 4.49
N THR A 274 6.55 -3.46 4.34
CA THR A 274 7.99 -3.76 4.37
C THR A 274 8.62 -3.81 2.98
N ARG A 275 7.80 -3.97 1.92
CA ARG A 275 8.23 -3.92 0.53
C ARG A 275 8.59 -2.51 0.06
N ARG A 276 8.05 -1.47 0.69
CA ARG A 276 8.33 -0.05 0.40
C ARG A 276 8.02 0.33 -1.06
N GLU A 277 6.75 0.29 -1.45
CA GLU A 277 6.31 0.53 -2.83
C GLU A 277 6.68 1.91 -3.40
N TYR A 278 6.83 2.91 -2.55
CA TYR A 278 7.24 4.27 -2.95
C TYR A 278 8.75 4.48 -2.89
N GLU A 279 9.50 3.51 -2.39
CA GLU A 279 10.93 3.58 -2.13
C GLU A 279 11.68 2.42 -2.78
N GLY A 280 11.36 2.11 -4.03
CA GLY A 280 12.07 1.13 -4.86
C GLY A 280 11.56 -0.29 -4.82
N CYS A 281 10.49 -0.60 -4.08
CA CYS A 281 9.86 -1.93 -4.07
C CYS A 281 10.82 -3.10 -3.72
N GLY A 282 11.81 -2.87 -2.86
CA GLY A 282 12.81 -3.87 -2.49
C GLY A 282 13.97 -4.04 -3.46
N GLU A 283 14.08 -3.21 -4.51
CA GLU A 283 15.16 -3.28 -5.48
C GLU A 283 16.53 -2.77 -4.97
N TYR A 284 16.50 -2.07 -3.86
CA TYR A 284 17.65 -1.59 -3.10
C TYR A 284 17.28 -1.49 -1.62
N PRO A 285 18.27 -1.39 -0.71
CA PRO A 285 17.96 -1.22 0.70
C PRO A 285 17.18 0.07 0.94
N SER A 286 15.99 -0.06 1.50
CA SER A 286 15.14 1.02 1.98
C SER A 286 14.65 0.65 3.37
N PHE A 287 15.57 0.74 4.34
CA PHE A 287 15.28 0.35 5.71
C PHE A 287 14.25 1.31 6.33
N VAL A 288 13.35 0.76 7.13
CA VAL A 288 12.23 1.49 7.72
C VAL A 288 12.17 1.30 9.25
N GLY A 289 13.18 0.62 9.79
CA GLY A 289 13.19 0.24 11.20
C GLY A 289 13.11 1.43 12.15
N GLY A 290 13.83 2.52 11.87
CA GLY A 290 13.81 3.72 12.70
C GLY A 290 12.44 4.39 12.76
N ASP A 291 11.75 4.54 11.61
CA ASP A 291 10.39 5.07 11.58
C ASP A 291 9.39 4.15 12.30
N TYR A 292 9.51 2.83 12.12
CA TYR A 292 8.60 1.86 12.72
C TYR A 292 8.84 1.67 14.21
N GLU A 293 10.07 1.80 14.69
CA GLU A 293 10.38 1.86 16.13
C GLU A 293 9.66 3.04 16.78
N GLN A 294 9.78 4.23 16.20
CA GLN A 294 9.10 5.41 16.71
C GLN A 294 7.58 5.22 16.76
N ILE A 295 6.99 4.66 15.70
CA ILE A 295 5.56 4.36 15.65
C ILE A 295 5.17 3.33 16.73
N ALA A 296 5.96 2.27 16.91
CA ALA A 296 5.70 1.27 17.93
C ALA A 296 5.71 1.88 19.34
N ILE A 297 6.67 2.77 19.61
CA ILE A 297 6.74 3.52 20.87
C ILE A 297 5.51 4.41 21.08
N GLU A 298 5.13 5.20 20.07
CA GLU A 298 3.97 6.10 20.15
C GLU A 298 2.64 5.35 20.33
N LEU A 299 2.54 4.12 19.83
CA LEU A 299 1.33 3.30 19.95
C LEU A 299 1.18 2.55 21.28
N ARG A 300 2.19 2.55 22.14
CA ARG A 300 2.11 1.86 23.46
C ARG A 300 0.94 2.36 24.30
N ASP A 301 0.58 3.63 24.19
CA ASP A 301 -0.52 4.23 24.94
C ASP A 301 -1.88 4.14 24.19
N ALA A 302 -1.91 3.58 23.00
CA ALA A 302 -3.15 3.41 22.25
C ALA A 302 -3.95 2.21 22.79
N PRO A 303 -5.25 2.37 23.12
CA PRO A 303 -6.04 1.30 23.70
C PRO A 303 -6.26 0.17 22.68
N ASN A 304 -6.13 -1.08 23.12
CA ASN A 304 -6.50 -2.28 22.36
C ASN A 304 -5.85 -2.38 20.95
N VAL A 305 -4.58 -2.00 20.82
CA VAL A 305 -3.76 -2.39 19.66
C VAL A 305 -3.32 -3.85 19.90
N ILE A 306 -3.91 -4.77 19.15
CA ILE A 306 -3.73 -6.22 19.35
C ILE A 306 -2.76 -6.85 18.36
N GLY A 307 -2.10 -6.08 17.51
CA GLY A 307 -1.09 -6.60 16.59
C GLY A 307 -0.89 -5.76 15.33
N ILE A 308 -0.38 -6.42 14.31
CA ILE A 308 -0.01 -5.81 13.02
C ILE A 308 -0.46 -6.64 11.83
N SER A 309 -0.58 -5.98 10.67
CA SER A 309 -0.71 -6.62 9.36
C SER A 309 0.37 -6.07 8.43
N VAL A 310 1.29 -6.92 8.00
CA VAL A 310 2.47 -6.54 7.23
C VAL A 310 2.27 -6.90 5.76
N TRP A 311 2.53 -5.92 4.89
CA TRP A 311 2.52 -6.07 3.45
C TRP A 311 3.97 -6.24 2.96
N CYS A 312 4.40 -7.47 2.79
CA CYS A 312 5.73 -7.81 2.28
C CYS A 312 5.74 -8.03 0.76
N GLN A 313 4.57 -8.29 0.17
CA GLN A 313 4.43 -8.58 -1.26
C GLN A 313 3.41 -7.67 -1.95
N THR A 314 2.38 -7.22 -1.24
CA THR A 314 1.35 -6.32 -1.75
C THR A 314 1.89 -4.90 -1.92
N GLY A 315 1.36 -4.20 -2.91
CA GLY A 315 1.72 -2.82 -3.26
C GLY A 315 2.67 -2.71 -4.45
N GLY A 316 2.60 -1.57 -5.13
CA GLY A 316 3.37 -1.26 -6.31
C GLY A 316 2.88 -1.91 -7.61
N TRP A 317 3.20 -1.25 -8.73
CA TRP A 317 2.73 -1.59 -10.08
C TRP A 317 3.84 -2.20 -10.94
N THR A 318 4.79 -2.90 -10.33
CA THR A 318 5.90 -3.48 -11.07
C THR A 318 5.62 -4.92 -11.49
N PRO A 319 5.89 -5.29 -12.73
CA PRO A 319 5.85 -6.68 -13.18
C PRO A 319 6.98 -7.52 -12.55
N PHE A 320 8.08 -6.87 -12.16
CA PHE A 320 9.22 -7.55 -11.53
C PHE A 320 9.05 -7.47 -10.02
N ARG A 321 8.51 -8.53 -9.43
CA ARG A 321 8.40 -8.66 -7.99
C ARG A 321 9.52 -9.56 -7.50
N ARG A 322 10.30 -9.06 -6.55
CA ARG A 322 11.16 -9.90 -5.73
C ARG A 322 10.29 -10.58 -4.70
N LEU A 323 10.24 -11.88 -4.72
CA LEU A 323 9.31 -12.67 -3.91
C LEU A 323 9.93 -12.93 -2.54
N ALA A 324 9.50 -12.19 -1.53
CA ALA A 324 9.99 -12.31 -0.16
C ALA A 324 9.81 -13.74 0.38
N PHE A 325 10.83 -14.26 1.04
CA PHE A 325 10.91 -15.62 1.59
C PHE A 325 10.87 -16.75 0.55
N LEU A 326 11.03 -16.39 -0.74
CA LEU A 326 11.04 -17.33 -1.86
C LEU A 326 12.26 -17.13 -2.78
N GLU A 327 12.85 -15.94 -2.76
CA GLU A 327 13.97 -15.59 -3.63
C GLU A 327 15.05 -14.82 -2.85
N PRO A 328 16.33 -15.21 -2.94
CA PRO A 328 17.41 -14.51 -2.23
C PRO A 328 17.49 -13.01 -2.55
N ALA A 329 17.04 -12.61 -3.75
CA ALA A 329 16.99 -11.21 -4.17
C ALA A 329 16.02 -10.34 -3.36
N ALA A 330 15.12 -10.92 -2.55
CA ALA A 330 14.15 -10.19 -1.74
C ALA A 330 14.65 -9.80 -0.34
N VAL A 331 15.92 -9.99 -0.06
CA VAL A 331 16.57 -9.82 1.26
C VAL A 331 16.22 -8.48 1.96
N TRP A 332 16.13 -7.38 1.23
CA TRP A 332 15.81 -6.07 1.82
C TRP A 332 14.38 -6.00 2.37
N THR A 333 13.44 -6.67 1.69
CA THR A 333 12.06 -6.79 2.18
C THR A 333 11.99 -7.73 3.38
N GLU A 334 12.76 -8.81 3.37
CA GLU A 334 12.81 -9.81 4.46
C GLU A 334 13.40 -9.21 5.73
N ILE A 335 14.50 -8.46 5.63
CA ILE A 335 15.08 -7.73 6.77
C ILE A 335 14.06 -6.77 7.37
N ASN A 336 13.41 -5.93 6.54
CA ASN A 336 12.35 -5.05 7.00
C ASN A 336 11.23 -5.82 7.71
N THR A 337 10.81 -6.96 7.14
CA THR A 337 9.71 -7.78 7.66
C THR A 337 10.05 -8.40 9.01
N PHE A 338 11.25 -8.92 9.14
CA PHE A 338 11.76 -9.47 10.39
C PHE A 338 11.83 -8.40 11.49
N VAL A 339 12.52 -7.29 11.22
CA VAL A 339 12.69 -6.20 12.19
C VAL A 339 11.34 -5.64 12.59
N THR A 340 10.42 -5.40 11.64
CA THR A 340 9.08 -4.89 11.93
C THR A 340 8.35 -5.77 12.94
N LEU A 341 8.38 -7.09 12.77
CA LEU A 341 7.72 -8.00 13.73
C LEU A 341 8.33 -7.87 15.13
N ARG A 342 9.67 -7.82 15.23
CA ARG A 342 10.38 -7.71 16.52
C ARG A 342 10.00 -6.43 17.27
N LEU A 343 9.96 -5.31 16.57
CA LEU A 343 9.58 -4.01 17.14
C LEU A 343 8.16 -4.04 17.74
N PHE A 344 7.19 -4.58 17.02
CA PHE A 344 5.78 -4.54 17.42
C PHE A 344 5.36 -5.70 18.32
N LYS A 345 5.97 -6.89 18.17
CA LYS A 345 5.61 -8.07 18.95
C LYS A 345 6.35 -8.14 20.28
N HIS A 346 7.64 -7.78 20.28
CA HIS A 346 8.50 -7.91 21.45
C HIS A 346 8.83 -6.56 22.09
N GLY A 347 8.52 -5.43 21.43
CA GLY A 347 8.83 -4.09 21.91
C GLY A 347 10.32 -3.77 21.92
N GLU A 348 11.09 -4.51 21.10
CA GLU A 348 12.55 -4.32 20.97
C GLU A 348 12.88 -3.00 20.28
N LEU A 349 14.12 -2.55 20.46
CA LEU A 349 14.70 -1.47 19.66
C LEU A 349 15.31 -2.03 18.38
N VAL A 350 15.60 -1.16 17.40
CA VAL A 350 16.17 -1.57 16.10
C VAL A 350 17.47 -2.35 16.28
N GLU A 351 18.36 -1.90 17.16
CA GLU A 351 19.64 -2.57 17.42
C GLU A 351 19.45 -4.00 17.92
N GLU A 352 18.53 -4.18 18.85
CA GLU A 352 18.20 -5.48 19.41
C GLU A 352 17.56 -6.39 18.34
N ALA A 353 16.57 -5.88 17.62
CA ALA A 353 15.89 -6.60 16.54
C ALA A 353 16.87 -7.05 15.45
N VAL A 354 17.81 -6.18 15.03
CA VAL A 354 18.86 -6.52 14.04
C VAL A 354 19.83 -7.56 14.59
N SER A 355 20.12 -7.56 15.90
CA SER A 355 20.99 -8.55 16.51
C SER A 355 20.44 -9.99 16.46
N HIS A 356 19.12 -10.14 16.31
CA HIS A 356 18.45 -11.42 16.19
C HIS A 356 18.27 -11.92 14.74
N LEU A 357 18.70 -11.14 13.72
CA LEU A 357 18.61 -11.60 12.32
C LEU A 357 19.43 -12.88 12.13
N PRO A 358 18.86 -13.93 11.53
CA PRO A 358 19.60 -15.17 11.24
C PRO A 358 20.63 -14.94 10.11
N GLU A 359 21.69 -15.75 10.07
CA GLU A 359 22.62 -15.88 8.94
C GLU A 359 23.34 -14.59 8.48
N VAL A 360 23.48 -13.59 9.35
CA VAL A 360 24.25 -12.37 9.03
C VAL A 360 25.64 -12.45 9.67
N GLY A 361 26.69 -12.25 8.86
CA GLY A 361 28.08 -12.31 9.31
C GLY A 361 28.41 -11.20 10.32
N ASP A 362 28.60 -9.98 9.84
CA ASP A 362 28.91 -8.81 10.68
C ASP A 362 27.66 -7.99 10.98
N ARG A 363 27.10 -8.16 12.18
CA ARG A 363 25.88 -7.47 12.61
C ARG A 363 26.06 -5.97 12.82
N ALA A 364 27.25 -5.53 13.22
CA ALA A 364 27.55 -4.12 13.36
C ALA A 364 27.62 -3.43 12.00
N ALA A 365 28.26 -4.07 11.03
CA ALA A 365 28.29 -3.60 9.64
C ALA A 365 26.88 -3.58 9.03
N LEU A 366 26.06 -4.59 9.31
CA LEU A 366 24.67 -4.60 8.86
C LEU A 366 23.86 -3.44 9.44
N LEU A 367 23.94 -3.22 10.74
CA LEU A 367 23.22 -2.11 11.40
C LEU A 367 23.65 -0.76 10.83
N GLU A 368 24.95 -0.55 10.60
CA GLU A 368 25.47 0.65 9.93
C GLU A 368 24.89 0.79 8.52
N LEU A 369 24.90 -0.29 7.72
CA LEU A 369 24.32 -0.31 6.37
C LEU A 369 22.85 0.08 6.36
N LEU A 370 22.05 -0.50 7.25
CA LEU A 370 20.63 -0.26 7.33
C LEU A 370 20.33 1.20 7.71
N ARG A 371 21.02 1.75 8.70
CA ARG A 371 20.91 3.16 9.10
C ARG A 371 21.29 4.11 7.96
N LEU A 372 22.43 3.84 7.29
CA LEU A 372 22.83 4.63 6.12
C LEU A 372 21.78 4.56 5.00
N SER A 373 21.17 3.39 4.78
CA SER A 373 20.12 3.25 3.74
C SER A 373 18.91 4.11 4.05
N GLU A 374 18.48 4.15 5.30
CA GLU A 374 17.39 5.01 5.75
C GLU A 374 17.72 6.49 5.55
N GLU A 375 18.91 6.93 5.97
CA GLU A 375 19.36 8.30 5.77
C GLU A 375 19.43 8.70 4.28
N VAL A 376 19.96 7.84 3.42
CA VAL A 376 20.07 8.08 1.98
C VAL A 376 18.68 8.19 1.34
N VAL A 377 17.75 7.31 1.68
CA VAL A 377 16.37 7.35 1.20
C VAL A 377 15.69 8.63 1.64
N VAL A 378 15.80 8.98 2.92
CA VAL A 378 15.24 10.21 3.51
C VAL A 378 15.79 11.46 2.80
N GLN A 379 17.09 11.49 2.52
CA GLN A 379 17.72 12.67 1.93
C GLN A 379 17.52 12.80 0.42
N LEU A 380 17.34 11.71 -0.32
CA LEU A 380 17.28 11.75 -1.79
C LEU A 380 15.90 11.47 -2.38
N LEU A 381 15.09 10.58 -1.82
CA LEU A 381 13.71 10.41 -2.30
C LEU A 381 12.79 11.50 -1.76
N TYR A 382 12.96 11.88 -0.51
CA TYR A 382 12.19 12.94 0.12
C TYR A 382 12.94 14.27 0.09
N LEU A 383 12.21 15.35 0.18
CA LEU A 383 12.71 16.68 0.46
C LEU A 383 12.22 17.03 1.86
N PRO A 384 13.06 16.96 2.92
CA PRO A 384 12.60 17.08 4.30
C PRO A 384 11.73 18.31 4.56
N ASP A 385 12.08 19.47 4.00
CA ASP A 385 11.31 20.71 4.17
C ASP A 385 9.90 20.61 3.57
N PHE A 386 9.77 19.95 2.41
CA PHE A 386 8.48 19.66 1.80
C PHE A 386 7.75 18.53 2.53
N ALA A 387 8.46 17.45 2.85
CA ALA A 387 7.87 16.24 3.41
C ALA A 387 7.25 16.46 4.80
N ARG A 388 7.84 17.36 5.60
CA ARG A 388 7.30 17.74 6.92
C ARG A 388 6.03 18.59 6.84
N GLN A 389 5.70 19.15 5.67
CA GLN A 389 4.48 19.93 5.49
C GLN A 389 3.27 19.01 5.39
N ARG A 390 2.20 19.34 6.10
CA ARG A 390 0.94 18.59 6.04
C ARG A 390 0.00 19.20 5.01
N PHE A 391 0.09 18.73 3.77
CA PHE A 391 -0.79 19.16 2.69
C PHE A 391 -2.03 18.28 2.63
N TYR A 392 -2.98 18.53 3.52
CA TYR A 392 -4.25 17.82 3.55
C TYR A 392 -5.38 18.74 3.13
N PHE A 393 -6.20 18.19 2.30
CA PHE A 393 -7.45 18.75 1.91
C PHE A 393 -8.50 17.65 1.96
N ARG A 394 -9.75 17.97 2.21
CA ARG A 394 -10.82 16.99 2.27
C ARG A 394 -10.65 15.94 1.16
N ARG A 395 -10.51 14.67 1.53
CA ARG A 395 -10.31 13.50 0.64
C ARG A 395 -9.04 13.53 -0.22
N VAL A 396 -8.25 14.55 -0.14
CA VAL A 396 -6.98 14.68 -0.87
C VAL A 396 -5.82 14.77 0.11
N ARG A 397 -4.78 14.00 -0.19
CA ARG A 397 -3.49 14.01 0.50
C ARG A 397 -2.43 14.23 -0.55
N VAL A 398 -1.62 15.25 -0.39
CA VAL A 398 -0.44 15.41 -1.22
C VAL A 398 0.65 14.51 -0.63
N PRO A 399 1.17 13.54 -1.41
CA PRO A 399 2.25 12.70 -0.92
C PRO A 399 3.47 13.53 -0.50
N PRO A 400 4.21 13.14 0.55
CA PRO A 400 5.42 13.85 0.98
C PRO A 400 6.61 13.65 0.02
N LEU A 401 6.39 13.05 -1.14
CA LEU A 401 7.34 12.87 -2.23
C LEU A 401 7.10 13.91 -3.32
N LEU A 402 8.16 14.58 -3.76
CA LEU A 402 8.09 15.54 -4.84
C LEU A 402 9.20 15.27 -5.86
N GLY A 403 8.81 15.08 -7.14
CA GLY A 403 9.72 14.71 -8.22
C GLY A 403 9.98 13.21 -8.36
N VAL A 404 9.69 12.41 -7.33
CA VAL A 404 9.74 10.94 -7.39
C VAL A 404 8.40 10.39 -6.90
N TYR A 405 7.80 9.46 -7.64
CA TYR A 405 6.55 8.83 -7.22
C TYR A 405 6.40 7.43 -7.84
N TRP A 406 6.18 6.41 -7.02
CA TRP A 406 6.24 5.00 -7.41
C TRP A 406 7.51 4.68 -8.21
N HIS A 407 7.35 4.38 -9.50
CA HIS A 407 8.43 4.07 -10.45
C HIS A 407 8.71 5.23 -11.42
N HIS A 408 8.38 6.47 -11.05
CA HIS A 408 8.59 7.64 -11.90
C HIS A 408 9.52 8.66 -11.24
N ILE A 409 10.50 9.14 -11.99
CA ILE A 409 11.30 10.33 -11.67
C ILE A 409 10.82 11.45 -12.62
N PHE A 410 10.27 12.51 -12.05
CA PHE A 410 9.77 13.65 -12.79
C PHE A 410 10.69 14.86 -12.60
N VAL A 411 11.29 15.34 -13.68
CA VAL A 411 12.05 16.60 -13.69
C VAL A 411 11.25 17.61 -14.51
N ALA A 412 10.61 18.56 -13.84
CA ALA A 412 9.69 19.48 -14.51
C ALA A 412 9.78 20.91 -13.94
N GLN A 413 9.54 21.89 -14.79
CA GLN A 413 9.46 23.31 -14.39
C GLN A 413 8.35 23.58 -13.36
N SER A 414 7.26 22.81 -13.42
CA SER A 414 6.19 22.90 -12.41
C SER A 414 6.67 22.47 -11.01
N ILE A 415 7.50 21.43 -10.92
CA ILE A 415 8.09 20.97 -9.66
C ILE A 415 9.09 22.00 -9.14
N LYS A 416 9.96 22.50 -10.02
CA LYS A 416 10.89 23.60 -9.69
C LYS A 416 10.16 24.80 -9.10
N GLY A 417 9.12 25.29 -9.77
CA GLY A 417 8.33 26.42 -9.29
C GLY A 417 7.63 26.21 -7.95
N MET A 418 7.23 24.96 -7.64
CA MET A 418 6.70 24.60 -6.33
C MET A 418 7.81 24.62 -5.26
N LEU A 419 8.97 24.03 -5.56
CA LEU A 419 10.09 23.94 -4.64
C LEU A 419 10.69 25.31 -4.31
N ASP A 420 10.81 26.20 -5.27
CA ASP A 420 11.23 27.60 -5.07
C ASP A 420 10.36 28.36 -4.05
N HIS A 421 9.16 27.85 -3.78
CA HIS A 421 8.25 28.44 -2.79
C HIS A 421 8.32 27.76 -1.42
N LEU A 422 8.73 26.50 -1.36
CA LEU A 422 8.63 25.65 -0.17
C LEU A 422 9.97 25.38 0.51
N VAL A 423 11.08 25.58 -0.21
CA VAL A 423 12.44 25.33 0.28
C VAL A 423 13.19 26.65 0.34
N GLU A 424 13.71 26.99 1.50
CA GLU A 424 14.41 28.26 1.74
C GLU A 424 15.87 28.21 1.25
N ASP A 425 16.59 27.12 1.56
CA ASP A 425 18.00 26.91 1.15
C ASP A 425 18.15 25.72 0.19
N GLY A 426 18.00 26.00 -1.09
CA GLY A 426 18.18 24.99 -2.16
C GLY A 426 19.62 24.46 -2.25
N GLU A 427 20.64 25.28 -1.93
CA GLU A 427 22.03 24.82 -1.94
C GLU A 427 22.32 23.85 -0.78
N ALA A 428 21.68 24.02 0.38
CA ALA A 428 21.75 23.03 1.45
C ALA A 428 21.15 21.69 1.01
N VAL A 429 20.03 21.70 0.28
CA VAL A 429 19.43 20.47 -0.28
C VAL A 429 20.36 19.76 -1.27
N ILE A 430 21.07 20.53 -2.11
CA ILE A 430 22.05 19.97 -3.06
C ILE A 430 23.22 19.36 -2.30
N ARG A 431 23.78 20.08 -1.31
CA ARG A 431 24.89 19.55 -0.47
C ARG A 431 24.49 18.28 0.27
N ALA A 432 23.29 18.23 0.86
CA ALA A 432 22.75 17.03 1.50
C ALA A 432 22.61 15.86 0.52
N GLY A 433 22.17 16.13 -0.71
CA GLY A 433 22.09 15.12 -1.77
C GLY A 433 23.46 14.53 -2.14
N HIS A 434 24.48 15.37 -2.29
CA HIS A 434 25.85 14.91 -2.56
C HIS A 434 26.43 14.11 -1.38
N ALA A 435 26.20 14.55 -0.13
CA ALA A 435 26.62 13.81 1.06
C ALA A 435 25.94 12.44 1.13
N ALA A 436 24.65 12.34 0.80
CA ALA A 436 23.93 11.08 0.73
C ALA A 436 24.51 10.15 -0.35
N MET A 437 24.85 10.68 -1.54
CA MET A 437 25.52 9.90 -2.59
C MET A 437 26.87 9.33 -2.14
N ALA A 438 27.64 10.07 -1.34
CA ALA A 438 28.89 9.58 -0.77
C ALA A 438 28.67 8.40 0.19
N LYS A 439 27.55 8.38 0.95
CA LYS A 439 27.20 7.28 1.85
C LYS A 439 26.93 5.97 1.11
N ILE A 440 26.40 6.01 -0.12
CA ILE A 440 26.15 4.79 -0.92
C ILE A 440 27.45 4.02 -1.17
N LYS A 441 28.57 4.68 -1.33
CA LYS A 441 29.88 4.01 -1.47
C LYS A 441 30.26 3.23 -0.21
N ARG A 442 30.03 3.83 0.97
CA ARG A 442 30.25 3.13 2.24
C ARG A 442 29.29 1.94 2.38
N MET A 443 28.03 2.12 2.02
CA MET A 443 27.05 1.03 2.02
C MET A 443 27.46 -0.16 1.15
N ARG A 444 28.08 0.07 -0.02
CA ARG A 444 28.60 -1.01 -0.87
C ARG A 444 29.68 -1.83 -0.16
N THR A 445 30.62 -1.17 0.52
CA THR A 445 31.64 -1.86 1.32
C THR A 445 31.01 -2.71 2.42
N LEU A 446 30.03 -2.15 3.15
CA LEU A 446 29.33 -2.85 4.22
C LEU A 446 28.51 -4.03 3.69
N ALA A 447 27.85 -3.87 2.53
CA ALA A 447 27.10 -4.96 1.90
C ALA A 447 28.00 -6.17 1.59
N LEU A 448 29.18 -5.92 1.04
CA LEU A 448 30.18 -6.99 0.80
C LEU A 448 30.61 -7.68 2.10
N GLN A 449 30.84 -6.92 3.19
CA GLN A 449 31.18 -7.49 4.51
C GLN A 449 30.06 -8.37 5.08
N CYS A 450 28.80 -8.02 4.78
CA CYS A 450 27.63 -8.77 5.23
C CYS A 450 27.22 -9.90 4.27
N GLY A 451 27.88 -10.09 3.14
CA GLY A 451 27.46 -11.05 2.11
C GLY A 451 26.16 -10.68 1.38
N LEU A 452 25.82 -9.39 1.35
CA LEU A 452 24.59 -8.86 0.74
C LEU A 452 24.82 -8.41 -0.72
N PRO A 453 23.78 -8.38 -1.58
CA PRO A 453 23.95 -8.11 -3.01
C PRO A 453 24.45 -6.69 -3.32
N GLU A 454 25.70 -6.58 -3.76
CA GLU A 454 26.34 -5.32 -4.13
C GLU A 454 25.67 -4.67 -5.36
N GLU A 455 25.16 -5.48 -6.29
CA GLU A 455 24.47 -4.99 -7.48
C GLU A 455 23.22 -4.16 -7.16
N ASP A 456 22.60 -4.37 -6.01
CA ASP A 456 21.47 -3.57 -5.56
C ASP A 456 21.91 -2.18 -5.10
N LEU A 457 23.09 -2.07 -4.51
CA LEU A 457 23.70 -0.80 -4.16
C LEU A 457 24.20 -0.05 -5.40
N GLU A 458 24.74 -0.76 -6.39
CA GLU A 458 25.07 -0.18 -7.69
C GLU A 458 23.82 0.40 -8.37
N TYR A 459 22.73 -0.38 -8.37
CA TYR A 459 21.44 0.09 -8.89
C TYR A 459 20.93 1.33 -8.14
N MET A 460 21.05 1.34 -6.82
CA MET A 460 20.73 2.49 -5.98
C MET A 460 21.58 3.71 -6.37
N GLU A 461 22.90 3.55 -6.55
CA GLU A 461 23.82 4.62 -6.93
C GLU A 461 23.42 5.27 -8.26
N TYR A 462 23.13 4.50 -9.30
CA TYR A 462 22.66 5.03 -10.60
C TYR A 462 21.30 5.73 -10.49
N THR A 463 20.36 5.15 -9.75
CA THR A 463 19.04 5.72 -9.57
C THR A 463 19.08 7.03 -8.79
N PHE A 464 19.79 7.03 -7.68
CA PHE A 464 19.90 8.19 -6.79
C PHE A 464 20.80 9.27 -7.38
N GLY A 465 21.77 8.91 -8.24
CA GLY A 465 22.52 9.87 -9.04
C GLY A 465 21.65 10.71 -9.97
N LEU A 466 20.64 10.08 -10.60
CA LEU A 466 19.64 10.83 -11.37
C LEU A 466 18.80 11.77 -10.50
N ILE A 467 18.44 11.34 -9.28
CA ILE A 467 17.65 12.14 -8.35
C ILE A 467 18.48 13.32 -7.81
N ALA A 468 19.75 13.09 -7.48
CA ALA A 468 20.68 14.14 -7.07
C ALA A 468 20.85 15.20 -8.17
N LEU A 469 21.02 14.76 -9.41
CA LEU A 469 21.11 15.68 -10.56
C LEU A 469 19.79 16.44 -10.80
N ALA A 470 18.65 15.80 -10.58
CA ALA A 470 17.35 16.48 -10.64
C ALA A 470 17.23 17.59 -9.58
N ARG A 471 17.83 17.40 -8.39
CA ARG A 471 17.87 18.43 -7.33
C ARG A 471 18.73 19.62 -7.72
N GLU A 472 19.90 19.40 -8.36
CA GLU A 472 20.68 20.50 -8.93
C GLU A 472 19.82 21.32 -9.91
N TYR A 473 19.08 20.67 -10.80
CA TYR A 473 18.16 21.33 -11.71
C TYR A 473 17.06 22.13 -10.99
N PHE A 474 16.51 21.59 -9.92
CA PHE A 474 15.42 22.27 -9.20
C PHE A 474 15.87 23.55 -8.49
N PHE A 475 17.09 23.59 -7.96
CA PHE A 475 17.56 24.70 -7.11
C PHE A 475 18.61 25.60 -7.76
N ARG A 476 19.19 25.20 -8.89
CA ARG A 476 20.09 26.03 -9.67
C ARG A 476 19.42 26.60 -10.92
N ARG A 477 20.20 27.37 -11.69
CA ARG A 477 19.72 27.94 -12.93
C ARG A 477 19.39 26.84 -13.93
N ASP A 478 18.23 26.96 -14.59
CA ASP A 478 17.84 26.09 -15.69
C ASP A 478 18.53 26.61 -16.98
N ASP A 479 19.62 25.98 -17.33
CA ASP A 479 20.39 26.26 -18.53
C ASP A 479 20.54 25.01 -19.42
N GLU A 480 21.08 25.21 -20.61
CA GLU A 480 21.22 24.13 -21.58
C GLU A 480 22.24 23.08 -21.12
N GLU A 481 23.29 23.46 -20.41
CA GLU A 481 24.29 22.52 -19.88
C GLU A 481 23.64 21.54 -18.90
N MET A 482 22.83 22.02 -17.97
CA MET A 482 22.11 21.18 -17.02
C MET A 482 21.15 20.19 -17.71
N ARG A 483 20.45 20.66 -18.74
CA ARG A 483 19.55 19.81 -19.54
C ARG A 483 20.30 18.70 -20.27
N ILE A 484 21.47 19.04 -20.86
CA ILE A 484 22.35 18.04 -21.50
C ILE A 484 22.85 17.01 -20.49
N ARG A 485 23.27 17.43 -19.31
CA ARG A 485 23.70 16.52 -18.22
C ARG A 485 22.56 15.55 -17.82
N LEU A 486 21.35 16.06 -17.64
CA LEU A 486 20.15 15.26 -17.34
C LEU A 486 19.85 14.22 -18.43
N GLU A 487 19.85 14.62 -19.70
CA GLU A 487 19.59 13.68 -20.81
C GLU A 487 20.70 12.64 -20.96
N LYS A 488 21.97 13.01 -20.74
CA LYS A 488 23.10 12.06 -20.73
C LYS A 488 22.93 11.01 -19.61
N ALA A 489 22.64 11.46 -18.39
CA ALA A 489 22.43 10.57 -17.24
C ALA A 489 21.24 9.62 -17.46
N LYS A 490 20.14 10.12 -18.00
CA LYS A 490 18.96 9.30 -18.36
C LYS A 490 19.30 8.24 -19.44
N LYS A 491 20.10 8.61 -20.45
CA LYS A 491 20.53 7.67 -21.49
C LYS A 491 21.43 6.57 -20.89
N GLN A 492 22.37 6.93 -20.02
CA GLN A 492 23.25 5.99 -19.31
C GLN A 492 22.45 5.03 -18.44
N TYR A 493 21.53 5.54 -17.62
CA TYR A 493 20.64 4.74 -16.78
C TYR A 493 19.81 3.74 -17.60
N LYS A 494 19.22 4.19 -18.74
CA LYS A 494 18.45 3.31 -19.64
C LYS A 494 19.29 2.23 -20.32
N ARG A 495 20.58 2.51 -20.61
CA ARG A 495 21.50 1.52 -21.19
C ARG A 495 21.91 0.48 -20.17
N ARG A 496 22.19 0.91 -18.93
CA ARG A 496 22.58 0.01 -17.84
C ARG A 496 21.45 -0.91 -17.42
N TYR A 497 20.22 -0.37 -17.38
CA TYR A 497 19.00 -1.10 -16.98
C TYR A 497 17.98 -1.07 -18.12
N PRO A 498 18.07 -1.96 -19.12
CA PRO A 498 17.10 -2.07 -20.21
C PRO A 498 15.73 -2.54 -19.66
N ARG A 499 14.66 -2.30 -20.43
CA ARG A 499 13.34 -2.81 -20.09
C ARG A 499 13.36 -4.34 -20.12
N GLY A 500 12.75 -4.96 -19.11
CA GLY A 500 12.61 -6.41 -19.03
C GLY A 500 13.70 -7.13 -18.24
N SER A 501 14.85 -6.49 -17.95
CA SER A 501 15.94 -7.11 -17.18
C SER A 501 15.84 -6.91 -15.68
N ARG A 502 15.26 -5.78 -15.27
CA ARG A 502 15.09 -5.37 -13.88
C ARG A 502 14.03 -4.28 -13.79
N PHE A 503 13.37 -4.13 -12.63
CA PHE A 503 12.63 -2.92 -12.31
C PHE A 503 13.52 -1.69 -12.52
N ARG A 504 12.98 -0.66 -13.17
CA ARG A 504 13.66 0.63 -13.27
C ARG A 504 12.66 1.77 -13.26
N TYR A 505 13.10 2.92 -12.76
CA TYR A 505 12.31 4.13 -12.81
C TYR A 505 12.10 4.62 -14.24
N SER A 506 10.89 5.08 -14.51
CA SER A 506 10.58 5.83 -15.73
C SER A 506 10.95 7.29 -15.52
N VAL A 507 11.99 7.75 -16.21
CA VAL A 507 12.47 9.13 -16.10
C VAL A 507 11.77 10.01 -17.14
N LYS A 508 11.04 11.03 -16.66
CA LYS A 508 10.27 11.98 -17.50
C LYS A 508 10.77 13.39 -17.26
N TYR A 509 11.08 14.10 -18.35
CA TYR A 509 11.46 15.51 -18.33
C TYR A 509 10.38 16.36 -19.00
N ASP A 510 10.05 17.50 -18.37
CA ASP A 510 9.14 18.51 -18.91
C ASP A 510 9.70 19.90 -18.59
N PHE A 511 10.46 20.43 -19.52
CA PHE A 511 11.09 21.75 -19.42
C PHE A 511 10.20 22.90 -19.92
N LYS A 512 8.91 22.63 -20.17
CA LYS A 512 7.96 23.66 -20.59
C LYS A 512 7.77 24.70 -19.47
N PRO A 513 7.75 26.02 -19.83
CA PRO A 513 7.56 27.07 -18.84
C PRO A 513 6.29 26.83 -17.99
N PHE A 514 6.43 26.94 -16.68
CA PHE A 514 5.32 26.87 -15.77
C PHE A 514 4.68 28.25 -15.61
N ARG A 515 3.38 28.34 -15.91
CA ARG A 515 2.67 29.63 -16.03
C ARG A 515 2.06 30.16 -14.74
N LEU A 516 2.06 29.37 -13.65
CA LEU A 516 1.53 29.83 -12.37
C LEU A 516 2.57 30.68 -11.63
N GLY A 517 2.22 31.90 -11.29
CA GLY A 517 3.08 32.79 -10.54
C GLY A 517 3.26 32.35 -9.07
N LYS A 518 4.37 32.75 -8.43
CA LYS A 518 4.70 32.41 -7.03
C LYS A 518 3.55 32.71 -6.06
N ARG A 519 2.82 33.84 -6.25
CA ARG A 519 1.67 34.21 -5.41
C ARG A 519 0.52 33.20 -5.50
N SER A 520 0.20 32.71 -6.70
CA SER A 520 -0.86 31.72 -6.92
C SER A 520 -0.51 30.37 -6.33
N ILE A 521 0.76 29.94 -6.44
CA ILE A 521 1.28 28.74 -5.81
C ILE A 521 1.18 28.85 -4.30
N GLY A 522 1.66 29.96 -3.71
CA GLY A 522 1.60 30.22 -2.28
C GLY A 522 0.17 30.20 -1.72
N LEU A 523 -0.77 30.76 -2.46
CA LEU A 523 -2.18 30.72 -2.10
C LEU A 523 -2.72 29.28 -2.10
N CYS A 524 -2.41 28.48 -3.13
CA CYS A 524 -2.81 27.07 -3.18
C CYS A 524 -2.26 26.27 -1.99
N PHE A 525 -0.97 26.42 -1.67
CA PHE A 525 -0.37 25.72 -0.54
C PHE A 525 -0.94 26.17 0.81
N ARG A 526 -1.23 27.47 1.00
CA ARG A 526 -1.88 27.98 2.21
C ARG A 526 -3.25 27.29 2.42
N TYR A 527 -4.02 27.05 1.37
CA TYR A 527 -5.29 26.34 1.45
C TYR A 527 -5.14 24.83 1.65
N LEU A 528 -4.09 24.22 1.11
CA LEU A 528 -3.82 22.80 1.28
C LEU A 528 -3.18 22.49 2.63
N LEU A 529 -2.40 23.42 3.19
CA LEU A 529 -1.71 23.22 4.44
C LEU A 529 -2.70 23.08 5.60
N ARG A 530 -2.64 21.96 6.32
CA ARG A 530 -3.48 21.66 7.47
C ARG A 530 -2.67 21.72 8.76
N ARG A 531 -3.22 22.35 9.79
CA ARG A 531 -2.63 22.41 11.14
C ARG A 531 -3.36 21.55 12.17
N THR A 532 -4.64 21.22 11.91
CA THR A 532 -5.50 20.45 12.80
C THR A 532 -6.06 19.21 12.11
N PRO A 533 -6.42 18.14 12.83
CA PRO A 533 -7.01 16.93 12.25
C PRO A 533 -8.49 17.08 11.85
N ASP A 534 -9.11 18.26 12.05
CA ASP A 534 -10.50 18.51 11.74
C ASP A 534 -10.73 19.22 10.41
N TYR A 535 -11.97 19.18 9.91
CA TYR A 535 -12.37 19.96 8.74
C TYR A 535 -12.35 21.47 9.04
N ARG A 536 -11.68 22.20 8.16
CA ARG A 536 -11.72 23.67 8.14
C ARG A 536 -13.00 24.15 7.48
N PHE A 537 -13.32 25.44 7.65
CA PHE A 537 -14.46 26.07 7.00
C PHE A 537 -14.43 25.89 5.45
N VAL A 538 -13.25 26.03 4.84
CA VAL A 538 -13.07 25.81 3.39
C VAL A 538 -13.37 24.37 2.96
N ASP A 539 -13.08 23.38 3.79
CA ASP A 539 -13.41 21.97 3.52
C ASP A 539 -14.93 21.75 3.48
N LYS A 540 -15.68 22.48 4.32
CA LYS A 540 -17.15 22.46 4.35
C LYS A 540 -17.74 23.10 3.10
N ILE A 541 -17.23 24.28 2.69
CA ILE A 541 -17.69 24.98 1.48
C ILE A 541 -17.48 24.11 0.24
N ILE A 542 -16.28 23.54 0.07
CA ILE A 542 -15.97 22.70 -1.10
C ILE A 542 -16.80 21.42 -1.12
N GLY A 543 -17.27 20.97 0.04
CA GLY A 543 -18.20 19.87 0.15
C GLY A 543 -19.62 20.15 -0.35
N LEU A 544 -19.95 21.37 -0.73
CA LEU A 544 -21.28 21.71 -1.22
C LEU A 544 -21.55 21.02 -2.57
N ARG A 545 -22.73 20.42 -2.70
CA ARG A 545 -23.17 19.72 -3.93
C ARG A 545 -23.13 20.61 -5.17
N LEU A 546 -23.42 21.91 -4.99
CA LEU A 546 -23.37 22.89 -6.07
C LEU A 546 -21.96 23.00 -6.67
N LEU A 547 -20.92 23.06 -5.84
CA LEU A 547 -19.52 23.13 -6.33
C LEU A 547 -19.10 21.84 -7.02
N SER A 548 -19.55 20.69 -6.54
CA SER A 548 -19.35 19.40 -7.23
C SER A 548 -20.00 19.42 -8.62
N PHE A 549 -21.23 19.88 -8.71
CA PHE A 549 -21.92 20.02 -10.00
C PHE A 549 -21.17 20.97 -10.96
N VAL A 550 -20.81 22.15 -10.48
CA VAL A 550 -20.05 23.14 -11.27
C VAL A 550 -18.71 22.55 -11.75
N TYR A 551 -17.96 21.86 -10.87
CA TYR A 551 -16.71 21.22 -11.22
C TYR A 551 -16.89 20.19 -12.34
N PHE A 552 -17.85 19.28 -12.22
CA PHE A 552 -18.08 18.24 -13.22
C PHE A 552 -18.62 18.81 -14.55
N ALA A 553 -19.43 19.87 -14.52
CA ALA A 553 -19.89 20.57 -15.69
C ALA A 553 -18.71 21.27 -16.43
N LEU A 554 -17.85 21.97 -15.70
CA LEU A 554 -16.64 22.60 -16.25
C LEU A 554 -15.67 21.55 -16.82
N LYS A 555 -15.48 20.45 -16.12
CA LYS A 555 -14.64 19.34 -16.60
C LYS A 555 -15.19 18.74 -17.89
N ARG A 556 -16.49 18.65 -18.06
CA ARG A 556 -17.15 18.13 -19.28
C ARG A 556 -16.99 19.10 -20.45
N SER A 557 -17.19 20.39 -20.21
CA SER A 557 -17.11 21.43 -21.25
C SER A 557 -15.68 21.78 -21.65
N ARG A 558 -14.73 21.74 -20.71
CA ARG A 558 -13.33 22.10 -20.92
C ARG A 558 -12.36 21.08 -20.30
N PRO A 559 -12.19 19.89 -20.89
CA PRO A 559 -11.43 18.80 -20.28
C PRO A 559 -9.93 19.06 -20.11
N LYS A 560 -9.39 20.11 -20.75
CA LYS A 560 -7.96 20.50 -20.66
C LYS A 560 -7.63 21.47 -19.51
N ILE A 561 -8.63 22.04 -18.83
CA ILE A 561 -8.40 23.01 -17.74
C ILE A 561 -7.62 22.36 -16.59
N VAL A 562 -7.91 21.11 -16.26
CA VAL A 562 -7.21 20.37 -15.20
C VAL A 562 -6.40 19.24 -15.82
N PRO A 563 -5.08 19.17 -15.58
CA PRO A 563 -4.24 18.10 -16.12
C PRO A 563 -4.76 16.72 -15.76
N LYS A 564 -4.66 15.76 -16.69
CA LYS A 564 -5.16 14.38 -16.51
C LYS A 564 -4.61 13.70 -15.25
N ILE A 565 -3.34 13.96 -14.93
CA ILE A 565 -2.67 13.44 -13.74
C ILE A 565 -3.28 13.99 -12.44
N ALA A 566 -3.64 15.27 -12.41
CA ALA A 566 -4.28 15.90 -11.24
C ALA A 566 -5.75 15.48 -11.06
N ARG A 567 -6.40 14.98 -12.12
CA ARG A 567 -7.81 14.53 -12.09
C ARG A 567 -7.95 13.06 -11.67
N LYS A 568 -7.13 12.20 -12.25
CA LYS A 568 -7.30 10.73 -12.22
C LYS A 568 -6.55 10.02 -11.10
N SER A 569 -5.72 10.71 -10.32
CA SER A 569 -5.17 10.06 -9.14
C SER A 569 -6.32 9.77 -8.15
N ALA A 570 -6.26 8.64 -7.48
CA ALA A 570 -7.23 8.24 -6.46
C ALA A 570 -7.41 9.33 -5.36
N MET A 571 -6.39 10.16 -5.17
CA MET A 571 -6.36 11.31 -4.26
C MET A 571 -6.37 12.65 -5.02
N GLY A 572 -6.85 12.69 -6.27
CA GLY A 572 -6.89 13.87 -7.11
C GLY A 572 -8.15 14.72 -6.95
N LEU A 573 -8.25 15.78 -7.75
CA LEU A 573 -9.38 16.72 -7.69
C LEU A 573 -10.74 16.06 -7.92
N ASP A 574 -10.81 14.98 -8.70
CA ASP A 574 -12.06 14.24 -8.87
C ASP A 574 -12.56 13.63 -7.54
N ALA A 575 -11.65 13.25 -6.64
CA ALA A 575 -12.01 12.71 -5.32
C ALA A 575 -12.53 13.80 -4.36
N VAL A 576 -12.06 15.05 -4.49
CA VAL A 576 -12.55 16.18 -3.68
C VAL A 576 -14.03 16.43 -3.91
N PHE A 577 -14.47 16.35 -5.18
CA PHE A 577 -15.82 16.71 -5.61
C PHE A 577 -16.78 15.51 -5.76
N LYS A 578 -16.33 14.29 -5.53
CA LYS A 578 -17.20 13.11 -5.41
C LYS A 578 -17.77 13.01 -4.00
#